data_5e78017cec822034e1de227edccabc1b
#
_entry.id   5e78017cec822034e1de227edccabc1b
#
_cell.length_a   1.000
_cell.length_b   1.000
_cell.length_c   1.000
_cell.angle_alpha   90.00
_cell.angle_beta   90.00
_cell.angle_gamma   90.00
#
_symmetry.space_group_name_H-M   'P 1'
#
loop_
_entity.id
_entity.type
_entity.pdbx_description
1 polymer ?
#
loop_
_entity_poly.entity_id
_entity_poly.type
_entity_poly.pdbx_seq_one_letter_code
_entity_poly.pdbx_strand_id
1 'polypeptide(L)'
;MMQATTKQIGNYVAHSGIRTSGYGYQFWMQPEGGFSCSGMGSQYALMYPEQDLVVITTADAQGLNNAEDFIRESFLKNILHGCQAEALPEDPEAQAKLAEASVLHLPKIEGELTSPWAAKANGVKYVFDDNRWGFKWMKLDFSDNAVQLTYEKHGQVDSFPLYIGEYGPEFLFPEKAAGKRIDILDTNYRCMSQAAWDLENTLVGNVFAVDDYLGCIKIQFTFVEDTMTIFATRWAENFFNDWRGYLAGHAVKE
;
A
#
# COMPACT_ATOMS: atom_id res chain seq x y z
N MET A 1 -35.84 6.96 -1.29
CA MET A 1 -34.59 6.82 -0.50
C MET A 1 -34.78 5.93 0.73
N MET A 2 -35.79 6.12 1.57
CA MET A 2 -35.99 5.31 2.81
C MET A 2 -35.96 3.77 2.63
N GLN A 3 -36.51 3.22 1.54
CA GLN A 3 -36.50 1.77 1.33
C GLN A 3 -35.08 1.21 1.04
N ALA A 4 -34.19 1.98 0.40
CA ALA A 4 -32.85 1.53 0.06
C ALA A 4 -31.95 1.42 1.29
N THR A 5 -32.12 2.29 2.25
CA THR A 5 -31.35 2.40 3.49
C THR A 5 -32.03 1.74 4.69
N THR A 6 -33.01 0.88 4.44
CA THR A 6 -33.64 0.01 5.47
C THR A 6 -33.21 -1.42 5.26
N LYS A 7 -33.08 -2.17 6.37
CA LYS A 7 -32.72 -3.58 6.33
C LYS A 7 -33.73 -4.40 5.53
N GLN A 8 -33.29 -4.99 4.44
CA GLN A 8 -34.07 -5.92 3.62
C GLN A 8 -33.74 -7.37 3.94
N ILE A 9 -32.48 -7.66 4.30
CA ILE A 9 -32.03 -9.02 4.63
C ILE A 9 -31.05 -8.97 5.81
N GLY A 10 -31.08 -10.01 6.63
CA GLY A 10 -30.10 -10.23 7.69
C GLY A 10 -28.76 -10.66 7.11
N ASN A 11 -27.68 -10.18 7.70
CA ASN A 11 -26.34 -10.53 7.28
C ASN A 11 -25.78 -11.61 8.20
N TYR A 12 -25.72 -12.84 7.69
CA TYR A 12 -25.16 -14.00 8.42
C TYR A 12 -23.71 -14.32 8.00
N VAL A 13 -23.07 -13.46 7.24
CA VAL A 13 -21.74 -13.74 6.72
C VAL A 13 -20.70 -13.44 7.80
N ALA A 14 -20.37 -14.46 8.56
CA ALA A 14 -19.33 -14.42 9.60
C ALA A 14 -17.88 -14.34 9.05
N HIS A 15 -17.68 -14.07 7.75
CA HIS A 15 -16.38 -14.23 7.12
C HIS A 15 -15.63 -12.92 6.84
N SER A 16 -16.23 -11.76 7.07
CA SER A 16 -15.60 -10.47 6.73
C SER A 16 -15.27 -9.59 7.93
N GLY A 17 -15.47 -10.06 9.15
CA GLY A 17 -15.26 -9.21 10.34
C GLY A 17 -16.22 -8.01 10.44
N ILE A 18 -16.94 -7.70 9.37
CA ILE A 18 -17.88 -6.58 9.30
C ILE A 18 -19.14 -6.95 10.09
N ARG A 19 -19.24 -6.45 11.31
CA ARG A 19 -20.46 -6.54 12.11
C ARG A 19 -21.51 -5.57 11.56
N THR A 20 -22.13 -5.92 10.45
CA THR A 20 -23.24 -5.15 9.91
C THR A 20 -24.56 -5.64 10.47
N SER A 21 -25.51 -4.72 10.65
CA SER A 21 -26.85 -5.04 11.14
C SER A 21 -27.77 -5.64 10.05
N GLY A 22 -27.28 -5.78 8.84
CA GLY A 22 -27.98 -6.31 7.67
C GLY A 22 -27.62 -5.59 6.37
N TYR A 23 -28.40 -5.82 5.32
CA TYR A 23 -28.19 -5.24 4.00
C TYR A 23 -29.52 -4.67 3.44
N GLY A 24 -29.45 -3.47 2.90
CA GLY A 24 -30.52 -2.81 2.17
C GLY A 24 -30.35 -3.00 0.66
N TYR A 25 -30.73 -2.01 -0.14
CA TYR A 25 -30.46 -2.02 -1.58
C TYR A 25 -29.10 -1.35 -1.84
N GLN A 26 -28.05 -2.15 -1.86
CA GLN A 26 -26.62 -1.78 -1.99
C GLN A 26 -26.03 -0.96 -0.83
N PHE A 27 -26.73 -0.90 0.29
CA PHE A 27 -26.24 -0.29 1.52
C PHE A 27 -26.08 -1.34 2.62
N TRP A 28 -24.95 -1.30 3.31
CA TRP A 28 -24.71 -2.09 4.51
C TRP A 28 -25.31 -1.36 5.71
N MET A 29 -26.15 -2.04 6.46
CA MET A 29 -26.69 -1.48 7.69
C MET A 29 -25.62 -1.46 8.76
N GLN A 30 -25.38 -0.30 9.35
CA GLN A 30 -24.44 -0.12 10.43
C GLN A 30 -25.16 -0.18 11.80
N PRO A 31 -24.41 -0.45 12.89
CA PRO A 31 -24.95 -0.26 14.23
C PRO A 31 -25.48 1.17 14.43
N GLU A 32 -26.32 1.38 15.44
CA GLU A 32 -26.78 2.68 15.88
C GLU A 32 -27.52 3.51 14.81
N GLY A 33 -28.24 2.80 13.91
CA GLY A 33 -29.10 3.46 12.91
C GLY A 33 -28.38 3.96 11.65
N GLY A 34 -27.09 3.72 11.53
CA GLY A 34 -26.33 4.11 10.35
C GLY A 34 -26.46 3.14 9.16
N PHE A 35 -25.96 3.58 8.03
CA PHE A 35 -25.77 2.75 6.84
C PHE A 35 -24.51 3.19 6.07
N SER A 36 -23.99 2.33 5.21
CA SER A 36 -22.77 2.64 4.47
C SER A 36 -22.73 2.05 3.07
N CYS A 37 -21.96 2.71 2.20
CA CYS A 37 -21.30 2.08 1.07
C CYS A 37 -19.95 1.60 1.54
N SER A 38 -19.57 0.36 1.18
CA SER A 38 -18.29 -0.23 1.56
C SER A 38 -17.62 -0.81 0.34
N GLY A 39 -16.39 -0.39 0.10
CA GLY A 39 -15.53 -0.88 -0.96
C GLY A 39 -14.26 -1.52 -0.41
N MET A 40 -13.59 -2.26 -1.25
CA MET A 40 -12.35 -2.97 -0.94
C MET A 40 -11.25 -2.00 -0.49
N GLY A 41 -10.42 -2.40 0.47
CA GLY A 41 -9.33 -1.56 0.99
C GLY A 41 -9.76 -0.48 1.97
N SER A 42 -10.97 -0.61 2.57
CA SER A 42 -11.55 0.36 3.52
C SER A 42 -12.01 1.67 2.86
N GLN A 43 -12.54 1.57 1.65
CA GLN A 43 -13.27 2.66 1.03
C GLN A 43 -14.67 2.72 1.65
N TYR A 44 -14.94 3.72 2.47
CA TYR A 44 -16.25 3.86 3.11
C TYR A 44 -16.91 5.20 2.83
N ALA A 45 -18.24 5.15 2.68
CA ALA A 45 -19.10 6.27 2.96
C ALA A 45 -20.04 5.82 4.09
N LEU A 46 -19.80 6.31 5.31
CA LEU A 46 -20.58 6.02 6.50
C LEU A 46 -21.59 7.16 6.71
N MET A 47 -22.84 6.83 6.86
CA MET A 47 -23.93 7.80 6.98
C MET A 47 -24.75 7.52 8.24
N TYR A 48 -24.89 8.55 9.06
CA TYR A 48 -25.63 8.54 10.32
C TYR A 48 -26.63 9.72 10.33
N PRO A 49 -27.85 9.51 9.80
CA PRO A 49 -28.83 10.60 9.62
C PRO A 49 -29.27 11.29 10.90
N GLU A 50 -29.33 10.56 12.01
CA GLU A 50 -29.73 11.16 13.30
C GLU A 50 -28.71 12.18 13.82
N GLN A 51 -27.42 12.02 13.45
CA GLN A 51 -26.35 12.94 13.82
C GLN A 51 -26.01 13.93 12.69
N ASP A 52 -26.77 13.89 11.57
CA ASP A 52 -26.48 14.65 10.34
C ASP A 52 -25.01 14.48 9.90
N LEU A 53 -24.50 13.24 9.99
CA LEU A 53 -23.08 12.92 9.83
C LEU A 53 -22.85 12.04 8.61
N VAL A 54 -21.89 12.45 7.78
CA VAL A 54 -21.34 11.63 6.69
C VAL A 54 -19.83 11.61 6.83
N VAL A 55 -19.24 10.41 6.87
CA VAL A 55 -17.79 10.24 6.91
C VAL A 55 -17.34 9.42 5.70
N ILE A 56 -16.38 9.96 4.99
CA ILE A 56 -15.75 9.31 3.84
C ILE A 56 -14.34 8.89 4.23
N THR A 57 -14.00 7.64 3.92
CA THR A 57 -12.61 7.16 4.00
C THR A 57 -12.15 6.69 2.64
N THR A 58 -10.92 7.04 2.29
CA THR A 58 -10.17 6.47 1.18
C THR A 58 -8.89 5.88 1.74
N ALA A 59 -8.65 4.60 1.50
CA ALA A 59 -7.51 3.90 2.07
C ALA A 59 -7.05 2.75 1.18
N ASP A 60 -5.81 2.35 1.29
CA ASP A 60 -5.30 1.07 0.83
C ASP A 60 -4.96 0.20 2.05
N ALA A 61 -5.98 -0.39 2.63
CA ALA A 61 -5.86 -1.25 3.80
C ALA A 61 -5.88 -2.75 3.45
N GLN A 62 -5.81 -3.09 2.18
CA GLN A 62 -5.71 -4.47 1.73
C GLN A 62 -4.38 -5.07 2.19
N GLY A 63 -4.41 -6.20 2.82
CA GLY A 63 -3.21 -6.84 3.39
C GLY A 63 -2.89 -6.43 4.82
N LEU A 64 -3.62 -5.49 5.41
CA LEU A 64 -3.57 -5.18 6.82
C LEU A 64 -4.67 -5.95 7.55
N ASN A 65 -4.28 -6.85 8.44
CA ASN A 65 -5.22 -7.59 9.26
C ASN A 65 -6.01 -6.63 10.17
N ASN A 66 -7.34 -6.78 10.22
CA ASN A 66 -8.24 -5.99 11.07
C ASN A 66 -8.30 -4.49 10.77
N ALA A 67 -7.79 -4.00 9.65
CA ALA A 67 -7.84 -2.57 9.31
C ALA A 67 -9.27 -2.04 9.22
N GLU A 68 -10.17 -2.83 8.66
CA GLU A 68 -11.59 -2.47 8.55
C GLU A 68 -12.25 -2.30 9.93
N ASP A 69 -11.99 -3.23 10.84
CA ASP A 69 -12.52 -3.15 12.21
C ASP A 69 -11.92 -1.97 12.95
N PHE A 70 -10.62 -1.75 12.81
CA PHE A 70 -9.93 -0.61 13.44
C PHE A 70 -10.50 0.75 12.98
N ILE A 71 -10.68 0.95 11.68
CA ILE A 71 -11.22 2.20 11.14
C ILE A 71 -12.64 2.42 11.66
N ARG A 72 -13.48 1.39 11.62
CA ARG A 72 -14.86 1.49 12.05
C ARG A 72 -15.03 1.69 13.55
N GLU A 73 -14.28 0.96 14.35
CA GLU A 73 -14.28 1.14 15.82
C GLU A 73 -13.75 2.51 16.22
N SER A 74 -12.68 2.98 15.55
CA SER A 74 -12.16 4.32 15.78
C SER A 74 -13.17 5.40 15.41
N PHE A 75 -13.88 5.23 14.30
CA PHE A 75 -14.96 6.13 13.90
C PHE A 75 -16.09 6.17 14.95
N LEU A 76 -16.61 5.01 15.34
CA LEU A 76 -17.71 4.94 16.32
C LEU A 76 -17.30 5.60 17.64
N LYS A 77 -16.13 5.22 18.15
CA LYS A 77 -15.65 5.68 19.47
C LYS A 77 -15.29 7.16 19.49
N ASN A 78 -14.58 7.64 18.47
CA ASN A 78 -13.95 8.96 18.52
C ASN A 78 -14.72 10.04 17.77
N ILE A 79 -15.61 9.65 16.85
CA ILE A 79 -16.38 10.60 16.04
C ILE A 79 -17.86 10.50 16.40
N LEU A 80 -18.52 9.37 16.12
CA LEU A 80 -19.97 9.24 16.29
C LEU A 80 -20.40 9.48 17.75
N HIS A 81 -19.76 8.84 18.71
CA HIS A 81 -20.06 9.02 20.13
C HIS A 81 -19.61 10.38 20.68
N GLY A 82 -18.80 11.11 19.94
CA GLY A 82 -18.40 12.48 20.26
C GLY A 82 -19.32 13.57 19.69
N CYS A 83 -20.27 13.20 18.81
CA CYS A 83 -21.21 14.16 18.24
C CYS A 83 -22.11 14.74 19.30
N GLN A 84 -22.31 16.05 19.26
CA GLN A 84 -23.19 16.81 20.16
C GLN A 84 -24.15 17.64 19.34
N ALA A 85 -25.33 17.96 19.92
CA ALA A 85 -26.34 18.78 19.26
C ALA A 85 -25.90 20.25 19.11
N GLU A 86 -24.99 20.68 19.96
CA GLU A 86 -24.48 22.05 19.98
C GLU A 86 -23.05 22.11 19.42
N ALA A 87 -22.66 23.27 18.91
CA ALA A 87 -21.32 23.51 18.44
C ALA A 87 -20.28 23.28 19.56
N LEU A 88 -19.21 22.61 19.24
CA LEU A 88 -18.08 22.44 20.15
C LEU A 88 -17.44 23.81 20.47
N PRO A 89 -16.93 24.01 21.69
CA PRO A 89 -16.17 25.21 22.03
C PRO A 89 -14.92 25.33 21.15
N GLU A 90 -14.48 26.55 20.91
CA GLU A 90 -13.21 26.77 20.22
C GLU A 90 -12.05 26.17 21.01
N ASP A 91 -11.24 25.35 20.35
CA ASP A 91 -10.04 24.73 20.89
C ASP A 91 -8.88 24.89 19.88
N PRO A 92 -8.07 25.96 20.02
CA PRO A 92 -6.97 26.22 19.10
C PRO A 92 -5.91 25.11 19.08
N GLU A 93 -5.70 24.40 20.19
CA GLU A 93 -4.76 23.29 20.24
C GLU A 93 -5.28 22.08 19.44
N ALA A 94 -6.56 21.74 19.60
CA ALA A 94 -7.19 20.68 18.82
C ALA A 94 -7.23 21.03 17.33
N GLN A 95 -7.49 22.28 16.98
CA GLN A 95 -7.44 22.76 15.59
C GLN A 95 -6.04 22.65 14.98
N ALA A 96 -5.00 23.02 15.74
CA ALA A 96 -3.62 22.87 15.27
C ALA A 96 -3.25 21.39 15.05
N LYS A 97 -3.61 20.49 15.94
CA LYS A 97 -3.42 19.04 15.78
C LYS A 97 -4.17 18.47 14.58
N LEU A 98 -5.39 18.95 14.34
CA LEU A 98 -6.16 18.53 13.17
C LEU A 98 -5.52 19.01 11.86
N ALA A 99 -5.03 20.25 11.84
CA ALA A 99 -4.30 20.79 10.69
C ALA A 99 -3.01 20.01 10.40
N GLU A 100 -2.25 19.63 11.43
CA GLU A 100 -1.08 18.77 11.30
C GLU A 100 -1.46 17.37 10.78
N ALA A 101 -2.50 16.75 11.34
CA ALA A 101 -2.97 15.44 10.92
C ALA A 101 -3.56 15.41 9.50
N SER A 102 -3.94 16.56 8.95
CA SER A 102 -4.43 16.68 7.56
C SER A 102 -3.32 16.60 6.51
N VAL A 103 -2.06 16.73 6.90
CA VAL A 103 -0.91 16.57 6.01
C VAL A 103 -0.59 15.07 5.92
N LEU A 104 -0.97 14.48 4.80
CA LEU A 104 -0.77 13.04 4.56
C LEU A 104 0.60 12.77 3.97
N HIS A 105 1.25 11.74 4.49
CA HIS A 105 2.53 11.25 4.00
C HIS A 105 2.44 9.76 3.70
N LEU A 106 3.15 9.30 2.66
CA LEU A 106 3.33 7.87 2.43
C LEU A 106 4.14 7.25 3.59
N PRO A 107 3.83 5.99 4.00
CA PRO A 107 4.58 5.32 5.04
C PRO A 107 6.06 5.20 4.69
N LYS A 108 6.94 5.67 5.55
CA LYS A 108 8.39 5.60 5.39
C LYS A 108 8.96 4.32 5.96
N ILE A 109 10.04 3.85 5.33
CA ILE A 109 10.96 2.86 5.92
C ILE A 109 12.00 3.66 6.69
N GLU A 110 12.07 3.41 7.99
CA GLU A 110 13.13 3.95 8.84
C GLU A 110 14.38 3.08 8.69
N GLY A 111 15.56 3.68 8.66
CA GLY A 111 16.81 2.98 8.52
C GLY A 111 17.98 3.89 8.17
N GLU A 112 19.15 3.31 7.97
CA GLU A 112 20.37 4.04 7.61
C GLU A 112 20.33 4.47 6.14
N LEU A 113 20.92 5.62 5.85
CA LEU A 113 21.00 6.15 4.49
C LEU A 113 22.16 5.54 3.68
N THR A 114 23.12 4.93 4.35
CA THR A 114 24.31 4.37 3.73
C THR A 114 24.65 3.01 4.33
N SER A 115 25.36 2.19 3.57
CA SER A 115 25.94 0.93 4.03
C SER A 115 27.23 0.62 3.27
N PRO A 116 28.20 -0.07 3.88
CA PRO A 116 29.33 -0.62 3.17
C PRO A 116 28.96 -1.54 2.00
N TRP A 117 27.79 -2.14 2.05
CA TRP A 117 27.27 -2.99 0.98
C TRP A 117 26.84 -2.20 -0.26
N ALA A 118 26.51 -0.93 -0.12
CA ALA A 118 26.24 -0.09 -1.29
C ALA A 118 27.42 -0.09 -2.26
N ALA A 119 28.66 0.10 -1.76
CA ALA A 119 29.84 0.06 -2.60
C ALA A 119 30.18 -1.36 -3.12
N LYS A 120 29.95 -2.41 -2.31
CA LYS A 120 30.22 -3.79 -2.70
C LYS A 120 29.26 -4.33 -3.76
N ALA A 121 27.98 -3.95 -3.67
CA ALA A 121 26.94 -4.40 -4.57
C ALA A 121 26.73 -3.49 -5.80
N ASN A 122 27.39 -2.31 -5.81
CA ASN A 122 27.22 -1.33 -6.87
C ASN A 122 27.62 -1.89 -8.24
N GLY A 123 26.67 -1.92 -9.17
CA GLY A 123 26.88 -2.38 -10.53
C GLY A 123 27.05 -3.89 -10.67
N VAL A 124 26.98 -4.66 -9.57
CA VAL A 124 27.12 -6.11 -9.62
C VAL A 124 25.85 -6.73 -10.22
N LYS A 125 26.05 -7.59 -11.21
CA LYS A 125 24.98 -8.36 -11.85
C LYS A 125 24.78 -9.68 -11.12
N TYR A 126 23.60 -9.86 -10.53
CA TYR A 126 23.18 -11.11 -9.88
C TYR A 126 22.30 -11.92 -10.82
N VAL A 127 22.68 -13.14 -11.14
CA VAL A 127 21.97 -14.03 -12.04
C VAL A 127 21.19 -15.05 -11.23
N PHE A 128 19.95 -15.32 -11.65
CA PHE A 128 19.03 -16.23 -11.01
C PHE A 128 18.86 -17.51 -11.81
N ASP A 129 18.66 -18.61 -11.11
CA ASP A 129 18.15 -19.84 -11.73
C ASP A 129 16.73 -19.65 -12.29
N ASP A 130 16.27 -20.61 -13.08
CA ASP A 130 14.92 -20.57 -13.61
C ASP A 130 13.89 -20.49 -12.48
N ASN A 131 13.05 -19.47 -12.56
CA ASN A 131 12.10 -19.15 -11.50
C ASN A 131 10.74 -18.74 -12.08
N ARG A 132 9.69 -18.90 -11.28
CA ARG A 132 8.30 -18.57 -11.67
C ARG A 132 8.07 -17.10 -11.98
N TRP A 133 8.96 -16.20 -11.53
CA TRP A 133 8.83 -14.76 -11.77
C TRP A 133 9.41 -14.34 -13.11
N GLY A 134 10.17 -15.23 -13.75
CA GLY A 134 10.80 -14.97 -15.04
C GLY A 134 12.01 -14.04 -15.00
N PHE A 135 12.49 -13.68 -13.79
CA PHE A 135 13.72 -12.90 -13.65
C PHE A 135 14.93 -13.72 -14.05
N LYS A 136 15.78 -13.16 -14.90
CA LYS A 136 17.06 -13.78 -15.29
C LYS A 136 18.22 -13.18 -14.52
N TRP A 137 18.21 -11.87 -14.33
CA TRP A 137 19.22 -11.16 -13.55
C TRP A 137 18.67 -9.85 -13.03
N MET A 138 19.34 -9.33 -11.97
CA MET A 138 19.16 -7.98 -11.43
C MET A 138 20.49 -7.32 -11.15
N LYS A 139 20.49 -5.98 -11.21
CA LYS A 139 21.61 -5.12 -10.91
C LYS A 139 21.11 -3.89 -10.15
N LEU A 140 21.89 -3.46 -9.13
CA LEU A 140 21.63 -2.24 -8.40
C LEU A 140 22.80 -1.28 -8.65
N ASP A 141 22.50 -0.12 -9.22
CA ASP A 141 23.45 0.97 -9.42
C ASP A 141 23.16 2.07 -8.38
N PHE A 142 24.04 2.22 -7.43
CA PHE A 142 23.91 3.18 -6.32
C PHE A 142 24.44 4.55 -6.71
N SER A 143 23.73 5.59 -6.32
CA SER A 143 24.11 6.99 -6.37
C SER A 143 23.93 7.64 -4.99
N ASP A 144 24.17 8.95 -4.86
CA ASP A 144 24.11 9.65 -3.57
C ASP A 144 22.76 9.52 -2.87
N ASN A 145 21.66 9.54 -3.61
CA ASN A 145 20.31 9.57 -3.07
C ASN A 145 19.35 8.56 -3.70
N ALA A 146 19.85 7.66 -4.54
CA ALA A 146 18.99 6.68 -5.20
C ALA A 146 19.74 5.40 -5.57
N VAL A 147 19.01 4.33 -5.73
CA VAL A 147 19.43 3.06 -6.28
C VAL A 147 18.61 2.80 -7.54
N GLN A 148 19.27 2.73 -8.69
CA GLN A 148 18.62 2.29 -9.91
C GLN A 148 18.59 0.76 -9.93
N LEU A 149 17.41 0.17 -9.76
CA LEU A 149 17.20 -1.26 -9.95
C LEU A 149 16.98 -1.52 -11.44
N THR A 150 17.86 -2.31 -12.05
CA THR A 150 17.72 -2.81 -13.42
C THR A 150 17.59 -4.33 -13.42
N TYR A 151 16.70 -4.87 -14.20
CA TYR A 151 16.46 -6.31 -14.23
C TYR A 151 16.04 -6.79 -15.62
N GLU A 152 16.28 -8.07 -15.90
CA GLU A 152 15.70 -8.76 -17.05
C GLU A 152 14.62 -9.73 -16.56
N LYS A 153 13.42 -9.58 -17.11
CA LYS A 153 12.27 -10.39 -16.81
C LYS A 153 11.54 -10.78 -18.11
N HIS A 154 11.31 -12.06 -18.31
CA HIS A 154 10.67 -12.60 -19.53
C HIS A 154 11.30 -12.11 -20.84
N GLY A 155 12.63 -11.87 -20.85
CA GLY A 155 13.36 -11.39 -22.04
C GLY A 155 13.29 -9.89 -22.28
N GLN A 156 12.67 -9.13 -21.38
CA GLN A 156 12.62 -7.67 -21.42
C GLN A 156 13.50 -7.10 -20.29
N VAL A 157 14.25 -6.04 -20.60
CA VAL A 157 15.08 -5.31 -19.62
C VAL A 157 14.34 -4.05 -19.22
N ASP A 158 14.07 -3.94 -17.93
CA ASP A 158 13.36 -2.82 -17.34
C ASP A 158 14.15 -2.25 -16.17
N SER A 159 13.82 -1.02 -15.76
CA SER A 159 14.43 -0.40 -14.59
C SER A 159 13.53 0.63 -13.93
N PHE A 160 13.71 0.81 -12.61
CA PHE A 160 13.08 1.89 -11.85
C PHE A 160 13.95 2.32 -10.66
N PRO A 161 13.79 3.56 -10.18
CA PRO A 161 14.56 4.06 -9.05
C PRO A 161 13.95 3.65 -7.70
N LEU A 162 14.83 3.47 -6.70
CA LEU A 162 14.50 3.45 -5.28
C LEU A 162 15.26 4.60 -4.62
N TYR A 163 14.56 5.61 -4.08
CA TYR A 163 15.18 6.78 -3.49
C TYR A 163 15.55 6.55 -2.02
N ILE A 164 16.76 6.87 -1.65
CA ILE A 164 17.26 6.63 -0.28
C ILE A 164 16.79 7.73 0.67
N GLY A 165 16.18 7.33 1.77
CA GLY A 165 15.73 8.20 2.85
C GLY A 165 14.36 8.83 2.63
N GLU A 166 14.18 9.62 1.58
CA GLU A 166 12.92 10.29 1.27
C GLU A 166 12.28 9.72 0.01
N TYR A 167 10.95 9.91 -0.14
CA TYR A 167 10.30 9.63 -1.41
C TYR A 167 10.83 10.57 -2.49
N GLY A 168 11.23 10.00 -3.61
CA GLY A 168 11.70 10.77 -4.77
C GLY A 168 10.56 11.20 -5.70
N PRO A 169 10.92 11.81 -6.84
CA PRO A 169 9.96 12.16 -7.87
C PRO A 169 9.14 10.96 -8.37
N GLU A 170 7.93 11.26 -8.85
CA GLU A 170 7.10 10.27 -9.52
C GLU A 170 7.77 9.70 -10.76
N PHE A 171 7.55 8.41 -11.02
CA PHE A 171 8.00 7.71 -12.23
C PHE A 171 6.91 6.77 -12.73
N LEU A 172 6.97 6.38 -14.00
CA LEU A 172 6.13 5.32 -14.54
C LEU A 172 6.76 3.96 -14.24
N PHE A 173 6.02 3.09 -13.55
CA PHE A 173 6.47 1.73 -13.32
C PHE A 173 6.61 1.01 -14.67
N PRO A 174 7.72 0.33 -14.95
CA PRO A 174 8.01 -0.14 -16.30
C PRO A 174 7.09 -1.27 -16.76
N GLU A 175 6.62 -2.10 -15.82
CA GLU A 175 5.72 -3.19 -16.15
C GLU A 175 4.28 -2.68 -16.26
N LYS A 176 3.57 -3.16 -17.27
CA LYS A 176 2.16 -2.81 -17.46
C LYS A 176 1.27 -3.53 -16.46
N ALA A 177 0.20 -2.88 -16.07
CA ALA A 177 -0.84 -3.48 -15.27
C ALA A 177 -1.42 -4.70 -15.99
N ALA A 178 -1.14 -5.89 -15.47
CA ALA A 178 -1.70 -7.14 -15.97
C ALA A 178 -2.66 -7.71 -14.91
N GLY A 179 -3.92 -7.34 -14.96
CA GLY A 179 -4.97 -7.88 -14.09
C GLY A 179 -5.96 -8.72 -14.87
N LYS A 180 -6.19 -9.96 -14.44
CA LYS A 180 -7.21 -10.84 -15.05
C LYS A 180 -8.65 -10.41 -14.75
N ARG A 181 -8.88 -9.44 -13.87
CA ARG A 181 -10.22 -9.04 -13.40
C ARG A 181 -10.61 -7.60 -13.70
N ILE A 182 -9.66 -6.75 -14.04
CA ILE A 182 -9.92 -5.37 -14.42
C ILE A 182 -9.24 -5.20 -15.77
N ASP A 183 -10.00 -4.98 -16.81
CA ASP A 183 -9.52 -4.70 -18.17
C ASP A 183 -8.91 -3.29 -18.24
N ILE A 184 -7.91 -3.03 -17.39
CA ILE A 184 -7.07 -1.86 -17.51
C ILE A 184 -5.94 -2.25 -18.45
N LEU A 185 -6.28 -2.25 -19.70
CA LEU A 185 -5.35 -2.62 -20.76
C LEU A 185 -4.29 -1.53 -20.90
N ASP A 186 -3.04 -1.95 -20.90
CA ASP A 186 -1.90 -1.20 -21.43
C ASP A 186 -1.46 0.05 -20.62
N THR A 187 -1.80 0.12 -19.32
CA THR A 187 -1.47 1.26 -18.47
C THR A 187 -0.26 0.94 -17.59
N ASN A 188 0.70 1.87 -17.54
CA ASN A 188 1.77 1.86 -16.55
C ASN A 188 1.31 2.65 -15.32
N TYR A 189 1.63 2.15 -14.13
CA TYR A 189 1.36 2.87 -12.89
C TYR A 189 2.31 4.04 -12.70
N ARG A 190 1.78 5.19 -12.30
CA ARG A 190 2.56 6.28 -11.76
C ARG A 190 2.88 5.96 -10.31
N CYS A 191 4.17 5.89 -9.99
CA CYS A 191 4.66 5.42 -8.70
C CYS A 191 5.61 6.43 -8.07
N MET A 192 5.72 6.34 -6.75
CA MET A 192 6.80 6.91 -5.95
C MET A 192 7.51 5.80 -5.19
N SER A 193 8.79 5.96 -4.94
CA SER A 193 9.58 4.97 -4.20
C SER A 193 10.42 5.62 -3.11
N GLN A 194 10.71 4.82 -2.09
CA GLN A 194 11.63 5.16 -1.01
C GLN A 194 12.32 3.90 -0.53
N ALA A 195 13.57 4.02 -0.09
CA ALA A 195 14.35 2.92 0.46
C ALA A 195 15.22 3.38 1.63
N ALA A 196 15.61 2.44 2.47
CA ALA A 196 16.59 2.61 3.52
C ALA A 196 17.29 1.29 3.82
N TRP A 197 18.45 1.35 4.45
CA TRP A 197 19.16 0.19 4.96
C TRP A 197 18.58 -0.16 6.34
N ASP A 198 17.82 -1.26 6.42
CA ASP A 198 17.26 -1.78 7.68
C ASP A 198 18.35 -2.46 8.53
N LEU A 199 19.25 -3.18 7.86
CA LEU A 199 20.46 -3.77 8.44
C LEU A 199 21.66 -3.39 7.56
N GLU A 200 22.88 -3.63 8.08
CA GLU A 200 24.12 -3.35 7.33
C GLU A 200 24.12 -3.96 5.92
N ASN A 201 23.58 -5.18 5.78
CA ASN A 201 23.53 -5.92 4.52
C ASN A 201 22.13 -6.03 3.91
N THR A 202 21.15 -5.28 4.39
CA THR A 202 19.75 -5.41 3.95
C THR A 202 19.17 -4.04 3.57
N LEU A 203 18.95 -3.85 2.28
CA LEU A 203 18.24 -2.70 1.72
C LEU A 203 16.77 -3.03 1.59
N VAL A 204 15.90 -2.17 2.10
CA VAL A 204 14.44 -2.30 1.98
C VAL A 204 13.90 -1.13 1.19
N GLY A 205 13.04 -1.40 0.22
CA GLY A 205 12.38 -0.38 -0.59
C GLY A 205 10.88 -0.56 -0.65
N ASN A 206 10.15 0.54 -0.68
CA ASN A 206 8.73 0.62 -1.00
C ASN A 206 8.53 1.30 -2.35
N VAL A 207 7.59 0.79 -3.14
CA VAL A 207 7.10 1.41 -4.38
C VAL A 207 5.59 1.52 -4.27
N PHE A 208 5.06 2.74 -4.17
CA PHE A 208 3.64 3.01 -4.09
C PHE A 208 3.10 3.50 -5.43
N ALA A 209 2.00 2.91 -5.90
CA ALA A 209 1.18 3.54 -6.93
C ALA A 209 0.48 4.76 -6.35
N VAL A 210 0.62 5.91 -7.02
CA VAL A 210 0.13 7.21 -6.57
C VAL A 210 -0.80 7.86 -7.59
N ASP A 211 -1.44 7.06 -8.42
CA ASP A 211 -2.44 7.47 -9.40
C ASP A 211 -3.86 6.99 -9.03
N ASP A 212 -4.69 6.72 -10.01
CA ASP A 212 -6.06 6.24 -9.82
C ASP A 212 -6.14 4.79 -9.28
N TYR A 213 -5.00 4.13 -9.11
CA TYR A 213 -4.90 2.74 -8.65
C TYR A 213 -4.18 2.65 -7.31
N LEU A 214 -4.59 1.66 -6.53
CA LEU A 214 -3.96 1.33 -5.26
C LEU A 214 -2.94 0.21 -5.46
N GLY A 215 -1.82 0.31 -4.81
CA GLY A 215 -0.85 -0.78 -4.76
C GLY A 215 0.48 -0.35 -4.18
N CYS A 216 1.12 -1.29 -3.51
CA CYS A 216 2.46 -1.11 -2.99
C CYS A 216 3.24 -2.41 -3.16
N ILE A 217 4.48 -2.28 -3.59
CA ILE A 217 5.48 -3.34 -3.51
C ILE A 217 6.45 -2.97 -2.37
N LYS A 218 6.67 -3.89 -1.46
CA LYS A 218 7.81 -3.85 -0.55
C LYS A 218 8.85 -4.86 -1.03
N ILE A 219 10.05 -4.39 -1.29
CA ILE A 219 11.17 -5.21 -1.78
C ILE A 219 12.30 -5.13 -0.76
N GLN A 220 12.86 -6.28 -0.42
CA GLN A 220 14.02 -6.40 0.43
C GLN A 220 15.13 -7.11 -0.33
N PHE A 221 16.33 -6.52 -0.33
CA PHE A 221 17.54 -7.08 -0.89
C PHE A 221 18.51 -7.36 0.27
N THR A 222 18.87 -8.63 0.46
CA THR A 222 19.84 -9.03 1.48
C THR A 222 21.07 -9.61 0.81
N PHE A 223 22.23 -9.08 1.15
CA PHE A 223 23.51 -9.44 0.55
C PHE A 223 24.34 -10.27 1.53
N VAL A 224 24.84 -11.41 1.06
CA VAL A 224 25.77 -12.27 1.82
C VAL A 224 26.80 -12.81 0.83
N GLU A 225 28.08 -12.47 1.04
CA GLU A 225 29.18 -12.85 0.15
C GLU A 225 28.89 -12.46 -1.31
N ASP A 226 28.75 -13.43 -2.21
CA ASP A 226 28.44 -13.25 -3.61
C ASP A 226 26.94 -13.44 -3.95
N THR A 227 26.09 -13.56 -2.94
CA THR A 227 24.66 -13.85 -3.09
C THR A 227 23.81 -12.64 -2.72
N MET A 228 22.82 -12.34 -3.55
CA MET A 228 21.72 -11.42 -3.24
C MET A 228 20.42 -12.21 -3.13
N THR A 229 19.80 -12.15 -1.96
CA THR A 229 18.44 -12.67 -1.76
C THR A 229 17.44 -11.55 -1.86
N ILE A 230 16.35 -11.79 -2.58
CA ILE A 230 15.25 -10.86 -2.75
C ILE A 230 14.04 -11.45 -2.06
N PHE A 231 13.37 -10.64 -1.24
CA PHE A 231 12.04 -10.91 -0.76
C PHE A 231 11.14 -9.77 -1.20
N ALA A 232 10.06 -10.07 -1.92
CA ALA A 232 9.09 -9.07 -2.28
C ALA A 232 7.70 -9.46 -1.79
N THR A 233 6.97 -8.48 -1.29
CA THR A 233 5.56 -8.56 -0.96
C THR A 233 4.82 -7.43 -1.65
N ARG A 234 3.54 -7.66 -1.92
CA ARG A 234 2.66 -6.62 -2.46
C ARG A 234 1.45 -6.44 -1.56
N TRP A 235 0.96 -5.23 -1.52
CA TRP A 235 -0.32 -4.88 -0.93
C TRP A 235 -1.24 -4.41 -2.03
N ALA A 236 -2.44 -4.75 -1.98
CA ALA A 236 -3.53 -4.66 -2.94
C ALA A 236 -3.72 -5.92 -3.78
N GLU A 237 -5.00 -6.16 -4.02
CA GLU A 237 -5.46 -7.33 -4.74
C GLU A 237 -5.12 -7.24 -6.21
N ASN A 238 -4.59 -7.84 -6.99
CA ASN A 238 -4.37 -7.84 -8.44
C ASN A 238 -3.36 -6.87 -9.03
N PHE A 239 -2.72 -6.01 -8.24
CA PHE A 239 -1.65 -5.15 -8.73
C PHE A 239 -0.28 -5.74 -8.40
N PHE A 240 0.72 -5.53 -9.24
CA PHE A 240 2.08 -6.03 -9.04
C PHE A 240 2.17 -7.55 -8.80
N ASN A 241 1.38 -8.34 -9.53
CA ASN A 241 1.15 -9.77 -9.26
C ASN A 241 2.43 -10.61 -9.17
N ASP A 242 3.43 -10.28 -9.94
CA ASP A 242 4.67 -11.04 -10.04
C ASP A 242 5.70 -10.65 -8.97
N TRP A 243 5.42 -9.61 -8.16
CA TRP A 243 6.32 -9.15 -7.11
C TRP A 243 5.94 -9.73 -5.75
N ARG A 244 6.00 -11.07 -5.63
CA ARG A 244 5.65 -11.76 -4.41
C ARG A 244 6.42 -13.07 -4.22
N GLY A 245 7.24 -13.15 -3.18
CA GLY A 245 7.96 -14.35 -2.74
C GLY A 245 9.45 -14.12 -2.54
N TYR A 246 10.24 -15.17 -2.69
CA TYR A 246 11.70 -15.18 -2.49
C TYR A 246 12.42 -15.58 -3.78
N LEU A 247 13.60 -14.99 -3.97
CA LEU A 247 14.51 -15.31 -5.05
C LEU A 247 15.95 -15.11 -4.57
N ALA A 248 16.87 -15.98 -4.97
CA ALA A 248 18.28 -15.82 -4.71
C ALA A 248 19.06 -15.82 -6.02
N GLY A 249 20.01 -14.91 -6.14
CA GLY A 249 20.88 -14.78 -7.29
C GLY A 249 22.34 -14.70 -6.86
N HIS A 250 23.24 -15.14 -7.75
CA HIS A 250 24.68 -15.12 -7.52
C HIS A 250 25.35 -14.09 -8.41
N ALA A 251 26.34 -13.39 -7.82
CA ALA A 251 27.13 -12.41 -8.54
C ALA A 251 27.92 -13.07 -9.67
N VAL A 252 27.83 -12.50 -10.86
CA VAL A 252 28.68 -12.90 -11.98
C VAL A 252 29.93 -12.03 -11.95
N LYS A 253 31.09 -12.66 -11.88
CA LYS A 253 32.38 -11.96 -12.07
C LYS A 253 32.56 -11.76 -13.57
N GLU A 254 32.57 -10.49 -14.00
CA GLU A 254 33.03 -10.15 -15.35
C GLU A 254 34.52 -10.38 -15.51
#